data_cf20bc07e9b1cac848d7da7510d88a3c
#
_entry.id   cf20bc07e9b1cac848d7da7510d88a3c
#
_cell.length_a   1.000
_cell.length_b   1.000
_cell.length_c   1.000
_cell.angle_alpha   90.00
_cell.angle_beta   90.00
_cell.angle_gamma   90.00
#
_symmetry.space_group_name_H-M   'P 1'
#
loop_
_entity.id
_entity.type
_entity.pdbx_description
1 polymer ?
#
loop_
_entity_poly.entity_id
_entity_poly.type
_entity_poly.pdbx_seq_one_letter_code
_entity_poly.pdbx_strand_id
1 'polypeptide(L)'
;MGDIVLKRQDSDEWAFVFETKLWGRSLKIEILTEDIDVTDSTAAEILPEVERAVGFVNSHKAEIIAALIDDDALDMADDWASSAEEDPDEEDCYIMEDGRKVRTPISEEVFTSMLGIAEASLEFCEDTDKISNIQLYLTCDPDIFAGHALDVQIDGDGNIEACGLCG
;
A
#
# COMPACT_ATOMS: atom_id res chain seq x y z
N MET A 1 -4.27 19.77 -1.80
CA MET A 1 -3.73 18.80 -0.81
C MET A 1 -3.92 19.38 0.58
N GLY A 2 -4.53 18.65 1.50
CA GLY A 2 -4.63 19.10 2.89
C GLY A 2 -3.25 19.14 3.54
N ASP A 3 -3.08 20.04 4.50
CA ASP A 3 -1.82 20.15 5.24
C ASP A 3 -1.55 18.85 6.01
N ILE A 4 -0.38 18.24 5.81
CA ILE A 4 0.06 17.08 6.57
C ILE A 4 0.51 17.58 7.95
N VAL A 5 -0.15 17.09 8.99
CA VAL A 5 0.18 17.41 10.38
C VAL A 5 0.76 16.18 11.04
N LEU A 6 2.05 16.23 11.36
CA LEU A 6 2.73 15.15 12.06
C LEU A 6 2.41 15.21 13.55
N LYS A 7 1.94 14.09 14.10
CA LYS A 7 1.69 13.91 15.53
C LYS A 7 2.72 12.96 16.10
N ARG A 8 3.45 13.41 17.14
CA ARG A 8 4.40 12.57 17.85
C ARG A 8 3.67 11.47 18.63
N GLN A 9 4.19 10.25 18.59
CA GLN A 9 3.74 9.14 19.43
C GLN A 9 4.79 8.80 20.49
N ASP A 10 4.33 8.36 21.65
CA ASP A 10 5.18 7.89 22.75
C ASP A 10 5.46 6.38 22.67
N SER A 11 5.33 5.77 21.47
CA SER A 11 5.68 4.37 21.26
C SER A 11 7.13 4.23 20.84
N ASP A 12 7.78 3.15 21.25
CA ASP A 12 9.20 2.89 20.97
C ASP A 12 9.49 2.60 19.50
N GLU A 13 8.46 2.32 18.69
CA GLU A 13 8.59 1.86 17.30
C GLU A 13 8.31 2.97 16.28
N TRP A 14 7.24 3.73 16.48
CA TRP A 14 6.80 4.78 15.54
C TRP A 14 6.89 6.14 16.18
N ALA A 15 7.73 7.02 15.63
CA ALA A 15 7.94 8.35 16.21
C ALA A 15 6.80 9.33 15.89
N PHE A 16 6.21 9.21 14.70
CA PHE A 16 5.15 10.11 14.24
C PHE A 16 4.06 9.37 13.49
N VAL A 17 2.86 9.95 13.49
CA VAL A 17 1.74 9.54 12.66
C VAL A 17 1.09 10.76 12.03
N PHE A 18 0.44 10.54 10.90
CA PHE A 18 -0.39 11.55 10.24
C PHE A 18 -1.49 10.89 9.42
N GLU A 19 -2.52 11.67 9.10
CA GLU A 19 -3.60 11.23 8.23
C GLU A 19 -3.49 11.95 6.88
N THR A 20 -3.61 11.19 5.80
CA THR A 20 -3.63 11.72 4.44
C THR A 20 -4.43 10.82 3.53
N LYS A 21 -4.56 11.22 2.27
CA LYS A 21 -5.19 10.40 1.25
C LYS A 21 -4.13 9.81 0.31
N LEU A 22 -4.16 8.48 0.19
CA LEU A 22 -3.44 7.76 -0.84
C LEU A 22 -4.43 7.09 -1.79
N TRP A 23 -4.33 7.39 -3.06
CA TRP A 23 -5.25 6.96 -4.12
C TRP A 23 -6.73 7.25 -3.79
N GLY A 24 -6.99 8.41 -3.16
CA GLY A 24 -8.33 8.87 -2.78
C GLY A 24 -8.88 8.28 -1.48
N ARG A 25 -8.19 7.31 -0.86
CA ARG A 25 -8.57 6.70 0.40
C ARG A 25 -7.85 7.37 1.57
N SER A 26 -8.59 7.74 2.62
CA SER A 26 -8.02 8.29 3.85
C SER A 26 -7.33 7.19 4.66
N LEU A 27 -6.05 7.40 4.99
CA LEU A 27 -5.21 6.48 5.74
C LEU A 27 -4.46 7.19 6.84
N LYS A 28 -4.22 6.45 7.92
CA LYS A 28 -3.26 6.81 8.96
C LYS A 28 -1.91 6.22 8.58
N ILE A 29 -0.91 7.07 8.41
CA ILE A 29 0.44 6.68 8.03
C ILE A 29 1.37 6.81 9.23
N GLU A 30 2.20 5.82 9.45
CA GLU A 30 3.16 5.74 10.53
C GLU A 30 4.58 6.01 10.02
N ILE A 31 5.37 6.72 10.79
CA ILE A 31 6.75 7.06 10.47
C ILE A 31 7.69 6.43 11.49
N LEU A 32 8.58 5.58 11.00
CA LEU A 32 9.68 5.01 11.77
C LEU A 32 10.94 5.88 11.57
N THR A 33 11.56 6.26 12.67
CA THR A 33 12.81 7.03 12.69
C THR A 33 13.90 6.23 13.38
N GLU A 34 14.44 5.23 12.67
CA GLU A 34 15.51 4.38 13.16
C GLU A 34 16.83 5.16 13.19
N ASP A 35 17.60 5.00 14.27
CA ASP A 35 18.90 5.66 14.47
C ASP A 35 18.88 7.22 14.39
N ILE A 36 17.70 7.83 14.52
CA ILE A 36 17.52 9.28 14.60
C ILE A 36 17.13 9.69 16.01
N ASP A 37 17.87 10.61 16.59
CA ASP A 37 17.50 11.24 17.86
C ASP A 37 16.29 12.16 17.66
N VAL A 38 15.12 11.74 18.13
CA VAL A 38 13.89 12.51 17.99
C VAL A 38 13.87 13.68 18.97
N THR A 39 13.83 14.90 18.42
CA THR A 39 13.76 16.16 19.17
C THR A 39 12.47 16.91 18.82
N ASP A 40 12.23 18.06 19.44
CA ASP A 40 11.08 18.92 19.15
C ASP A 40 11.10 19.50 17.72
N SER A 41 12.27 19.54 17.06
CA SER A 41 12.44 20.02 15.70
C SER A 41 12.30 18.93 14.62
N THR A 42 12.34 17.66 15.01
CA THR A 42 12.35 16.53 14.04
C THR A 42 11.14 16.51 13.11
N ALA A 43 9.94 16.81 13.64
CA ALA A 43 8.73 16.87 12.80
C ALA A 43 8.86 17.88 11.65
N ALA A 44 9.38 19.07 11.93
CA ALA A 44 9.59 20.10 10.92
C ALA A 44 10.71 19.72 9.91
N GLU A 45 11.71 18.99 10.37
CA GLU A 45 12.83 18.55 9.53
C GLU A 45 12.41 17.45 8.51
N ILE A 46 11.58 16.50 8.94
CA ILE A 46 11.13 15.38 8.08
C ILE A 46 9.93 15.73 7.19
N LEU A 47 9.18 16.78 7.51
CA LEU A 47 7.93 17.13 6.81
C LEU A 47 8.09 17.26 5.28
N PRO A 48 9.12 17.93 4.73
CA PRO A 48 9.29 18.00 3.28
C PRO A 48 9.41 16.65 2.57
N GLU A 49 10.13 15.71 3.19
CA GLU A 49 10.26 14.35 2.67
C GLU A 49 8.96 13.54 2.79
N VAL A 50 8.22 13.72 3.87
CA VAL A 50 6.89 13.11 4.04
C VAL A 50 5.94 13.59 2.95
N GLU A 51 5.90 14.88 2.68
CA GLU A 51 5.08 15.47 1.60
C GLU A 51 5.51 14.95 0.22
N ARG A 52 6.82 14.85 -0.02
CA ARG A 52 7.37 14.28 -1.24
C ARG A 52 6.95 12.81 -1.43
N ALA A 53 7.04 12.01 -0.37
CA ALA A 53 6.66 10.58 -0.41
C ALA A 53 5.16 10.40 -0.71
N VAL A 54 4.29 11.16 -0.06
CA VAL A 54 2.84 11.13 -0.31
C VAL A 54 2.55 11.52 -1.76
N GLY A 55 3.18 12.58 -2.25
CA GLY A 55 3.07 13.02 -3.65
C GLY A 55 3.56 11.95 -4.64
N PHE A 56 4.68 11.30 -4.33
CA PHE A 56 5.23 10.22 -5.15
C PHE A 56 4.25 9.04 -5.26
N VAL A 57 3.78 8.52 -4.15
CA VAL A 57 2.84 7.39 -4.13
C VAL A 57 1.56 7.73 -4.91
N ASN A 58 1.02 8.93 -4.75
CA ASN A 58 -0.18 9.36 -5.44
C ASN A 58 0.02 9.54 -6.95
N SER A 59 1.20 9.99 -7.39
CA SER A 59 1.49 10.23 -8.81
C SER A 59 1.99 8.98 -9.56
N HIS A 60 2.48 7.95 -8.87
CA HIS A 60 3.06 6.74 -9.47
C HIS A 60 2.17 5.50 -9.30
N LYS A 61 0.86 5.70 -9.20
CA LYS A 61 -0.10 4.59 -9.07
C LYS A 61 0.05 3.55 -10.19
N ALA A 62 0.19 4.00 -11.43
CA ALA A 62 0.31 3.12 -12.58
C ALA A 62 1.59 2.27 -12.52
N GLU A 63 2.71 2.86 -12.12
CA GLU A 63 4.00 2.18 -11.99
C GLU A 63 4.00 1.17 -10.84
N ILE A 64 3.36 1.50 -9.71
CA ILE A 64 3.19 0.60 -8.57
C ILE A 64 2.36 -0.63 -8.97
N ILE A 65 1.25 -0.42 -9.68
CA ILE A 65 0.40 -1.52 -10.17
C ILE A 65 1.13 -2.34 -11.22
N ALA A 66 1.88 -1.71 -12.13
CA ALA A 66 2.69 -2.42 -13.11
C ALA A 66 3.74 -3.32 -12.44
N ALA A 67 4.39 -2.87 -11.39
CA ALA A 67 5.34 -3.69 -10.61
C ALA A 67 4.67 -4.92 -9.99
N LEU A 68 3.44 -4.79 -9.49
CA LEU A 68 2.66 -5.92 -8.97
C LEU A 68 2.31 -6.92 -10.08
N ILE A 69 1.90 -6.44 -11.24
CA ILE A 69 1.56 -7.30 -12.39
C ILE A 69 2.81 -8.01 -12.91
N ASP A 70 3.94 -7.34 -12.98
CA ASP A 70 5.23 -7.92 -13.38
C ASP A 70 5.71 -8.98 -12.37
N ASP A 71 5.25 -8.92 -11.11
CA ASP A 71 5.51 -9.92 -10.05
C ASP A 71 4.38 -10.96 -9.93
N ASP A 72 3.69 -11.24 -11.01
CA ASP A 72 2.64 -12.26 -11.12
C ASP A 72 1.39 -12.06 -10.24
N ALA A 73 1.15 -10.85 -9.70
CA ALA A 73 0.02 -10.58 -8.81
C ALA A 73 -1.35 -10.81 -9.49
N LEU A 74 -1.43 -10.57 -10.81
CA LEU A 74 -2.67 -10.80 -11.57
C LEU A 74 -2.97 -12.30 -11.71
N ASP A 75 -1.97 -13.12 -12.05
CA ASP A 75 -2.12 -14.58 -12.14
C ASP A 75 -2.44 -15.17 -10.76
N MET A 76 -1.82 -14.65 -9.71
CA MET A 76 -2.11 -15.02 -8.33
C MET A 76 -3.56 -14.68 -7.96
N ALA A 77 -4.07 -13.51 -8.37
CA ALA A 77 -5.46 -13.11 -8.13
C ALA A 77 -6.46 -14.06 -8.83
N ASP A 78 -6.15 -14.49 -10.05
CA ASP A 78 -6.95 -15.50 -10.78
C ASP A 78 -6.98 -16.84 -10.04
N ASP A 79 -5.83 -17.31 -9.57
CA ASP A 79 -5.71 -18.58 -8.85
C ASP A 79 -6.50 -18.55 -7.53
N TRP A 80 -6.38 -17.45 -6.77
CA TRP A 80 -7.12 -17.28 -5.53
C TRP A 80 -8.63 -17.15 -5.76
N ALA A 81 -9.07 -16.35 -6.72
CA ALA A 81 -10.48 -16.20 -7.07
C ALA A 81 -11.08 -17.55 -7.50
N SER A 82 -10.36 -18.30 -8.33
CA SER A 82 -10.81 -19.64 -8.83
C SER A 82 -10.83 -20.70 -7.74
N SER A 83 -10.23 -20.47 -6.58
CA SER A 83 -10.30 -21.35 -5.43
C SER A 83 -11.53 -21.14 -4.55
N ALA A 84 -12.28 -20.06 -4.77
CA ALA A 84 -13.51 -19.75 -4.07
C ALA A 84 -14.69 -20.63 -4.58
N GLU A 85 -15.88 -20.43 -4.00
CA GLU A 85 -17.07 -21.15 -4.41
C GLU A 85 -17.49 -20.75 -5.82
N GLU A 86 -17.61 -21.75 -6.70
CA GLU A 86 -18.07 -21.53 -8.08
C GLU A 86 -19.56 -21.12 -8.11
N ASP A 87 -19.89 -20.11 -8.90
CA ASP A 87 -21.29 -19.71 -9.09
C ASP A 87 -22.03 -20.78 -9.90
N PRO A 88 -23.11 -21.37 -9.39
CA PRO A 88 -23.85 -22.40 -10.11
C PRO A 88 -24.57 -21.89 -11.36
N ASP A 89 -24.78 -20.59 -11.47
CA ASP A 89 -25.56 -19.97 -12.55
C ASP A 89 -24.71 -19.29 -13.61
N GLU A 90 -23.43 -19.03 -13.32
CA GLU A 90 -22.51 -18.31 -14.21
C GLU A 90 -21.16 -19.03 -14.34
N GLU A 91 -20.81 -19.41 -15.56
CA GLU A 91 -19.52 -20.03 -15.88
C GLU A 91 -18.35 -19.06 -15.61
N ASP A 92 -17.23 -19.57 -15.12
CA ASP A 92 -16.02 -18.80 -14.78
C ASP A 92 -16.28 -17.65 -13.79
N CYS A 93 -17.28 -17.78 -12.95
CA CYS A 93 -17.67 -16.83 -11.94
C CYS A 93 -17.58 -17.47 -10.55
N TYR A 94 -16.98 -16.75 -9.61
CA TYR A 94 -16.73 -17.25 -8.24
C TYR A 94 -17.29 -16.29 -7.21
N ILE A 95 -17.77 -16.85 -6.09
CA ILE A 95 -18.41 -16.10 -5.01
C ILE A 95 -17.38 -15.94 -3.89
N MET A 96 -17.02 -14.68 -3.60
CA MET A 96 -16.11 -14.34 -2.50
C MET A 96 -16.82 -14.46 -1.14
N GLU A 97 -16.06 -14.42 -0.05
CA GLU A 97 -16.61 -14.56 1.32
C GLU A 97 -17.71 -13.54 1.65
N ASP A 98 -17.64 -12.35 1.08
CA ASP A 98 -18.65 -11.28 1.26
C ASP A 98 -19.89 -11.43 0.36
N GLY A 99 -19.95 -12.50 -0.44
CA GLY A 99 -21.05 -12.78 -1.38
C GLY A 99 -20.93 -12.07 -2.72
N ARG A 100 -19.91 -11.25 -2.94
CA ARG A 100 -19.66 -10.61 -4.24
C ARG A 100 -19.03 -11.60 -5.22
N LYS A 101 -19.29 -11.39 -6.49
CA LYS A 101 -18.85 -12.27 -7.56
C LYS A 101 -17.62 -11.71 -8.26
N VAL A 102 -16.69 -12.59 -8.59
CA VAL A 102 -15.51 -12.28 -9.41
C VAL A 102 -15.47 -13.24 -10.59
N ARG A 103 -15.35 -12.67 -11.78
CA ARG A 103 -15.21 -13.44 -13.01
C ARG A 103 -13.73 -13.61 -13.38
N THR A 104 -13.35 -14.81 -13.77
CA THR A 104 -12.00 -15.14 -14.26
C THR A 104 -12.01 -15.42 -15.77
N PRO A 105 -10.92 -15.17 -16.51
CA PRO A 105 -9.71 -14.49 -16.05
C PRO A 105 -9.96 -13.01 -15.71
N ILE A 106 -9.30 -12.53 -14.65
CA ILE A 106 -9.37 -11.12 -14.23
C ILE A 106 -8.53 -10.31 -15.21
N SER A 107 -9.11 -9.27 -15.83
CA SER A 107 -8.34 -8.36 -16.68
C SER A 107 -7.49 -7.38 -15.85
N GLU A 108 -6.43 -6.84 -16.44
CA GLU A 108 -5.61 -5.80 -15.79
C GLU A 108 -6.45 -4.60 -15.35
N GLU A 109 -7.43 -4.19 -16.17
CA GLU A 109 -8.34 -3.08 -15.87
C GLU A 109 -9.19 -3.37 -14.62
N VAL A 110 -9.76 -4.56 -14.52
CA VAL A 110 -10.57 -4.99 -13.38
C VAL A 110 -9.69 -5.12 -12.14
N PHE A 111 -8.53 -5.76 -12.25
CA PHE A 111 -7.56 -5.89 -11.16
C PHE A 111 -7.13 -4.51 -10.61
N THR A 112 -6.77 -3.59 -11.50
CA THR A 112 -6.42 -2.21 -11.14
C THR A 112 -7.54 -1.51 -10.39
N SER A 113 -8.79 -1.71 -10.81
CA SER A 113 -9.97 -1.09 -10.16
C SER A 113 -10.25 -1.65 -8.77
N MET A 114 -9.82 -2.89 -8.48
CA MET A 114 -9.99 -3.54 -7.18
C MET A 114 -8.94 -3.12 -6.16
N LEU A 115 -7.75 -2.71 -6.61
CA LEU A 115 -6.62 -2.42 -5.73
C LEU A 115 -6.78 -1.10 -4.98
N GLY A 116 -6.48 -1.16 -3.68
CA GLY A 116 -6.37 0.00 -2.81
C GLY A 116 -5.27 -0.18 -1.79
N ILE A 117 -4.69 0.93 -1.34
CA ILE A 117 -3.71 0.90 -0.26
C ILE A 117 -4.46 0.74 1.06
N ALA A 118 -4.20 -0.33 1.80
CA ALA A 118 -4.79 -0.60 3.11
C ALA A 118 -3.95 0.00 4.24
N GLU A 119 -2.63 -0.12 4.13
CA GLU A 119 -1.67 0.40 5.11
C GLU A 119 -0.46 0.99 4.39
N ALA A 120 0.14 2.00 5.00
CA ALA A 120 1.37 2.63 4.54
C ALA A 120 2.22 3.08 5.72
N SER A 121 3.53 2.96 5.57
CA SER A 121 4.50 3.48 6.53
C SER A 121 5.70 4.07 5.81
N LEU A 122 6.36 5.02 6.47
CA LEU A 122 7.56 5.68 6.00
C LEU A 122 8.68 5.42 7.00
N GLU A 123 9.87 5.17 6.50
CA GLU A 123 11.06 4.91 7.31
C GLU A 123 12.17 5.90 6.98
N PHE A 124 12.70 6.51 8.03
CA PHE A 124 13.92 7.31 7.98
C PHE A 124 15.00 6.59 8.76
N CYS A 125 16.14 6.35 8.15
CA CYS A 125 17.33 5.78 8.77
C CYS A 125 18.47 6.79 8.69
N GLU A 126 19.06 7.14 9.83
CA GLU A 126 20.25 8.00 9.94
C GLU A 126 20.00 9.50 9.61
N ASP A 127 19.29 9.82 8.54
CA ASP A 127 19.05 11.19 8.05
C ASP A 127 17.58 11.59 8.07
N THR A 128 17.31 12.86 8.41
CA THR A 128 15.96 13.46 8.34
C THR A 128 15.60 14.00 6.95
N ASP A 129 16.58 14.15 6.07
CA ASP A 129 16.40 14.73 4.74
C ASP A 129 16.02 13.70 3.69
N LYS A 130 16.07 12.39 4.00
CA LYS A 130 15.78 11.34 3.02
C LYS A 130 15.06 10.16 3.65
N ILE A 131 13.94 9.78 3.04
CA ILE A 131 13.26 8.53 3.36
C ILE A 131 14.10 7.37 2.84
N SER A 132 14.32 6.35 3.69
CA SER A 132 15.01 5.12 3.32
C SER A 132 14.08 4.12 2.65
N ASN A 133 12.82 4.07 3.08
CA ASN A 133 11.82 3.14 2.57
C ASN A 133 10.39 3.66 2.74
N ILE A 134 9.55 3.36 1.75
CA ILE A 134 8.11 3.49 1.82
C ILE A 134 7.55 2.07 1.71
N GLN A 135 6.79 1.64 2.72
CA GLN A 135 6.13 0.34 2.74
C GLN A 135 4.65 0.54 2.46
N LEU A 136 4.13 -0.19 1.48
CA LEU A 136 2.71 -0.18 1.13
C LEU A 136 2.15 -1.60 1.20
N TYR A 137 0.99 -1.74 1.82
CA TYR A 137 0.19 -2.96 1.78
C TYR A 137 -1.09 -2.69 1.01
N LEU A 138 -1.29 -3.41 -0.08
CA LEU A 138 -2.44 -3.26 -0.96
C LEU A 138 -3.39 -4.43 -0.82
N THR A 139 -4.68 -4.14 -0.83
CA THR A 139 -5.73 -5.15 -0.80
C THR A 139 -6.66 -5.00 -2.00
N CYS A 140 -7.36 -6.07 -2.31
CA CYS A 140 -8.41 -6.06 -3.32
C CYS A 140 -9.79 -5.83 -2.69
N ASP A 141 -10.67 -5.16 -3.42
CA ASP A 141 -12.08 -5.00 -3.09
C ASP A 141 -12.94 -5.39 -4.30
N PRO A 142 -13.62 -6.55 -4.30
CA PRO A 142 -13.76 -7.53 -3.23
C PRO A 142 -12.45 -8.22 -2.82
N ASP A 143 -12.41 -8.69 -1.57
CA ASP A 143 -11.23 -9.36 -1.02
C ASP A 143 -10.99 -10.73 -1.67
N ILE A 144 -10.08 -10.79 -2.62
CA ILE A 144 -9.71 -12.00 -3.33
C ILE A 144 -8.72 -12.85 -2.52
N PHE A 145 -7.87 -12.19 -1.75
CA PHE A 145 -6.74 -12.83 -1.07
C PHE A 145 -7.04 -13.24 0.39
N ALA A 146 -8.32 -13.30 0.77
CA ALA A 146 -8.77 -13.77 2.08
C ALA A 146 -8.06 -13.08 3.26
N GLY A 147 -7.99 -11.78 3.22
CA GLY A 147 -7.37 -10.94 4.26
C GLY A 147 -5.86 -10.72 4.10
N HIS A 148 -5.22 -11.35 3.12
CA HIS A 148 -3.81 -11.09 2.81
C HIS A 148 -3.64 -9.82 1.98
N ALA A 149 -2.48 -9.19 2.08
CA ALA A 149 -2.14 -7.99 1.33
C ALA A 149 -0.96 -8.21 0.39
N LEU A 150 -0.94 -7.46 -0.69
CA LEU A 150 0.21 -7.38 -1.59
C LEU A 150 1.20 -6.35 -1.01
N ASP A 151 2.44 -6.76 -0.86
CA ASP A 151 3.52 -5.96 -0.29
C ASP A 151 4.28 -5.23 -1.40
N VAL A 152 4.44 -3.92 -1.26
CA VAL A 152 5.26 -3.09 -2.17
C VAL A 152 6.19 -2.23 -1.35
N GLN A 153 7.44 -2.21 -1.73
CA GLN A 153 8.47 -1.35 -1.15
C GLN A 153 8.98 -0.34 -2.18
N ILE A 154 9.23 0.87 -1.73
CA ILE A 154 9.81 1.94 -2.56
C ILE A 154 11.02 2.47 -1.80
N ASP A 155 12.21 2.32 -2.38
CA ASP A 155 13.44 2.79 -1.75
C ASP A 155 13.61 4.32 -1.81
N GLY A 156 14.66 4.82 -1.17
CA GLY A 156 14.96 6.24 -1.12
C GLY A 156 15.27 6.89 -2.49
N ASP A 157 15.56 6.09 -3.51
CA ASP A 157 15.81 6.54 -4.88
C ASP A 157 14.56 6.47 -5.77
N GLY A 158 13.45 5.97 -5.23
CA GLY A 158 12.19 5.85 -5.94
C GLY A 158 12.03 4.55 -6.74
N ASN A 159 12.88 3.56 -6.49
CA ASN A 159 12.73 2.24 -7.09
C ASN A 159 11.58 1.47 -6.43
N ILE A 160 10.66 0.99 -7.25
CA ILE A 160 9.46 0.26 -6.80
C ILE A 160 9.71 -1.23 -6.92
N GLU A 161 9.51 -1.97 -5.84
CA GLU A 161 9.63 -3.43 -5.79
C GLU A 161 8.39 -4.06 -5.20
N ALA A 162 7.80 -5.00 -5.93
CA ALA A 162 6.74 -5.85 -5.40
C ALA A 162 7.37 -7.04 -4.65
N CYS A 163 6.87 -7.31 -3.44
CA CYS A 163 7.44 -8.32 -2.54
C CYS A 163 6.51 -9.52 -2.32
N GLY A 164 5.47 -9.64 -3.14
CA GLY A 164 4.52 -10.75 -3.08
C GLY A 164 3.39 -10.56 -2.07
N LEU A 165 2.76 -11.66 -1.70
CA LEU A 165 1.63 -11.69 -0.77
C LEU A 165 2.13 -11.89 0.66
N CYS A 166 1.55 -11.14 1.59
CA CYS A 166 1.81 -11.25 3.03
C CYS A 166 0.52 -11.24 3.84
N GLY A 167 0.57 -11.81 5.03
CA GLY A 167 -0.59 -11.84 5.92
C GLY A 167 -0.46 -12.81 7.05
#